data_f0c986d496a395fd0866edb31e29e7a9
#
_entry.id   f0c986d496a395fd0866edb31e29e7a9
#
_cell.length_a   1.000
_cell.length_b   1.000
_cell.length_c   1.000
_cell.angle_alpha   90.00
_cell.angle_beta   90.00
_cell.angle_gamma   90.00
#
_symmetry.space_group_name_H-M   'P 1'
#
loop_
_entity.id
_entity.type
_entity.pdbx_description
1 polymer ?
#
loop_
_entity_poly.entity_id
_entity_poly.type
_entity_poly.pdbx_seq_one_letter_code
_entity_poly.pdbx_strand_id
1 'polypeptide(L)'
;MKLIKFTIGLCLGILLIALPFSQFQTSPLNPLETLVVQQGGRKKPLDTVAQETVAKIHGSTVYKHNDIKEDAMTTFMSLWLNNRNWNEEPFVLFSYRPLKERIGLDPDQKYFSFQELMTNSALGEVVREAHRKELEEQDLSRNEREALTLEGRLTLMLGSVDDNTIAIVPHPSDTKGKWMGISEEQTLYSDSATAPLMASFAVMKQMFLSGPDHLPMLVPVAADLKAGLSALSPNVYPAEGAMDQEVFFNHFHPFAKAWMLYGLAFVVMLFTLWVKPLDLYWSAIGLFIGGVAVQSYGFWLRMQIAGRPPVTNMYESVIWVGFGIAAIALTFELIYKAKYYLLAAAPLAVMCLILADSLPAVLDPSISPLVPVLRDNFWLSIHVPTIALSYASFALALGIGHVSLGSYLFTPEAKSRLQLLSQLNYRVLQVGVLLLTAGIILGGIWAHFSWGRFWGWDPKETWALIALLCYLVPLHGRLVGWIGNFGISVASVAAFNAVLMAWYGVNFVLGTGLHSYGFGTGGSEWMIASVVGVDMLFVLAATVRHKGWLTKLFHAASEQQPGKVVS
;
A
#
# COMPACT_ATOMS: atom_id res chain seq x y z
N MET A 1 10.62 -6.47 -37.54
CA MET A 1 9.36 -5.82 -37.14
C MET A 1 9.00 -6.05 -35.67
N LYS A 2 8.94 -7.30 -35.13
CA LYS A 2 8.64 -7.57 -33.71
C LYS A 2 9.63 -6.90 -32.76
N LEU A 3 10.93 -7.03 -33.01
CA LEU A 3 12.00 -6.43 -32.21
C LEU A 3 11.89 -4.89 -32.18
N ILE A 4 11.63 -4.26 -33.33
CA ILE A 4 11.46 -2.81 -33.41
C ILE A 4 10.29 -2.34 -32.53
N LYS A 5 9.12 -3.01 -32.62
CA LYS A 5 7.94 -2.69 -31.79
C LYS A 5 8.22 -2.89 -30.30
N PHE A 6 8.94 -3.95 -29.93
CA PHE A 6 9.39 -4.19 -28.57
C PHE A 6 10.31 -3.08 -28.08
N THR A 7 11.32 -2.72 -28.89
CA THR A 7 12.26 -1.63 -28.55
C THR A 7 11.54 -0.29 -28.39
N ILE A 8 10.56 0.02 -29.26
CA ILE A 8 9.74 1.23 -29.12
C ILE A 8 9.00 1.24 -27.78
N GLY A 9 8.36 0.14 -27.39
CA GLY A 9 7.69 0.04 -26.10
C GLY A 9 8.66 0.22 -24.94
N LEU A 10 9.84 -0.41 -24.99
CA LEU A 10 10.87 -0.26 -23.97
C LEU A 10 11.42 1.18 -23.91
N CYS A 11 11.68 1.81 -25.04
CA CYS A 11 12.15 3.20 -25.08
C CYS A 11 11.11 4.18 -24.51
N LEU A 12 9.82 3.99 -24.82
CA LEU A 12 8.73 4.76 -24.21
C LEU A 12 8.69 4.55 -22.69
N GLY A 13 8.91 3.31 -22.23
CA GLY A 13 9.03 2.99 -20.83
C GLY A 13 10.19 3.72 -20.14
N ILE A 14 11.37 3.70 -20.76
CA ILE A 14 12.57 4.42 -20.25
C ILE A 14 12.29 5.93 -20.18
N LEU A 15 11.63 6.49 -21.18
CA LEU A 15 11.27 7.91 -21.18
C LEU A 15 10.36 8.25 -19.99
N LEU A 16 9.34 7.43 -19.72
CA LEU A 16 8.45 7.61 -18.57
C LEU A 16 9.17 7.48 -17.23
N ILE A 17 10.13 6.54 -17.13
CA ILE A 17 10.95 6.38 -15.93
C ILE A 17 11.81 7.61 -15.67
N ALA A 18 12.32 8.24 -16.73
CA ALA A 18 13.16 9.42 -16.65
C ALA A 18 12.38 10.72 -16.30
N LEU A 19 11.05 10.73 -16.45
CA LEU A 19 10.26 11.89 -16.09
C LEU A 19 10.33 12.16 -14.59
N PRO A 20 10.52 13.43 -14.17
CA PRO A 20 10.42 13.81 -12.77
C PRO A 20 8.99 13.55 -12.27
N PHE A 21 8.86 12.88 -11.13
CA PHE A 21 7.56 12.58 -10.55
C PHE A 21 7.06 13.71 -9.64
N SER A 22 7.98 14.45 -9.03
CA SER A 22 7.68 15.52 -8.09
C SER A 22 7.85 16.90 -8.74
N GLN A 23 6.91 17.79 -8.51
CA GLN A 23 7.03 19.22 -8.85
C GLN A 23 8.10 19.94 -8.01
N PHE A 24 8.58 19.28 -6.94
CA PHE A 24 9.48 19.82 -5.91
C PHE A 24 10.90 19.25 -5.96
N GLN A 25 11.32 18.64 -7.08
CA GLN A 25 12.67 18.02 -7.20
C GLN A 25 13.85 18.98 -6.96
N THR A 26 13.62 20.27 -6.98
CA THR A 26 14.61 21.31 -6.73
C THR A 26 14.27 22.13 -5.49
N SER A 27 13.74 21.51 -4.45
CA SER A 27 13.46 22.22 -3.19
C SER A 27 14.74 22.81 -2.62
N PRO A 28 14.74 24.08 -2.20
CA PRO A 28 15.89 24.68 -1.52
C PRO A 28 16.25 23.99 -0.21
N LEU A 29 15.39 23.09 0.30
CA LEU A 29 15.62 22.27 1.49
C LEU A 29 16.35 20.95 1.23
N ASN A 30 16.62 20.59 -0.02
CA ASN A 30 17.33 19.35 -0.40
C ASN A 30 18.63 19.12 0.39
N PRO A 31 19.43 20.16 0.73
CA PRO A 31 20.61 19.94 1.55
C PRO A 31 20.36 19.32 2.93
N LEU A 32 19.16 19.51 3.50
CA LEU A 32 18.76 18.97 4.80
C LEU A 32 18.13 17.56 4.70
N GLU A 33 17.69 17.12 3.51
CA GLU A 33 16.97 15.86 3.33
C GLU A 33 17.72 14.65 3.88
N THR A 34 19.04 14.63 3.76
CA THR A 34 19.92 13.54 4.23
C THR A 34 20.39 13.71 5.68
N LEU A 35 19.89 14.72 6.42
CA LEU A 35 20.15 14.86 7.86
C LEU A 35 19.62 13.62 8.59
N VAL A 36 20.44 13.02 9.45
CA VAL A 36 20.06 11.78 10.13
C VAL A 36 19.22 12.06 11.36
N VAL A 37 18.10 11.37 11.48
CA VAL A 37 17.18 11.43 12.62
C VAL A 37 16.97 10.02 13.16
N GLN A 38 16.97 9.85 14.49
CA GLN A 38 16.53 8.61 15.11
C GLN A 38 15.03 8.72 15.46
N GLN A 39 14.19 7.96 14.79
CA GLN A 39 12.76 7.92 15.07
C GLN A 39 12.20 6.52 14.80
N GLY A 40 11.24 6.09 15.62
CA GLY A 40 10.56 4.81 15.42
C GLY A 40 11.49 3.60 15.47
N GLY A 41 12.58 3.66 16.26
CA GLY A 41 13.53 2.57 16.47
C GLY A 41 14.59 2.41 15.37
N ARG A 42 14.70 3.33 14.41
CA ARG A 42 15.78 3.34 13.40
C ARG A 42 16.32 4.73 13.12
N LYS A 43 17.51 4.77 12.52
CA LYS A 43 18.10 5.98 11.96
C LYS A 43 17.60 6.11 10.52
N LYS A 44 17.10 7.27 10.15
CA LYS A 44 16.50 7.56 8.82
C LYS A 44 16.77 9.01 8.42
N PRO A 45 16.70 9.34 7.13
CA PRO A 45 16.90 10.71 6.69
C PRO A 45 15.73 11.60 7.11
N LEU A 46 15.98 12.90 7.28
CA LEU A 46 14.97 13.90 7.62
C LEU A 46 13.84 13.94 6.59
N ASP A 47 14.14 13.72 5.32
CA ASP A 47 13.13 13.58 4.25
C ASP A 47 12.10 12.48 4.57
N THR A 48 12.55 11.30 5.00
CA THR A 48 11.64 10.21 5.40
C THR A 48 10.81 10.60 6.62
N VAL A 49 11.43 11.26 7.62
CA VAL A 49 10.70 11.74 8.81
C VAL A 49 9.63 12.74 8.41
N ALA A 50 9.95 13.67 7.52
CA ALA A 50 9.02 14.67 7.01
C ALA A 50 7.84 14.01 6.28
N GLN A 51 8.11 13.11 5.35
CA GLN A 51 7.08 12.41 4.58
C GLN A 51 6.17 11.56 5.48
N GLU A 52 6.74 10.76 6.38
CA GLU A 52 5.97 9.91 7.29
C GLU A 52 5.13 10.75 8.28
N THR A 53 5.69 11.83 8.83
CA THR A 53 5.00 12.70 9.80
C THR A 53 3.83 13.42 9.15
N VAL A 54 4.08 14.09 8.04
CA VAL A 54 3.05 14.84 7.32
C VAL A 54 1.95 13.90 6.81
N ALA A 55 2.32 12.76 6.22
CA ALA A 55 1.34 11.77 5.77
C ALA A 55 0.50 11.18 6.91
N LYS A 56 1.06 10.92 8.08
CA LYS A 56 0.32 10.39 9.24
C LYS A 56 -0.66 11.41 9.81
N ILE A 57 -0.27 12.68 9.92
CA ILE A 57 -1.12 13.74 10.48
C ILE A 57 -2.16 14.19 9.46
N HIS A 58 -1.73 14.52 8.23
CA HIS A 58 -2.56 15.15 7.20
C HIS A 58 -3.20 14.15 6.23
N GLY A 59 -2.68 12.91 6.15
CA GLY A 59 -3.15 11.88 5.20
C GLY A 59 -2.61 12.06 3.77
N SER A 60 -1.70 12.99 3.55
CA SER A 60 -1.02 13.27 2.26
C SER A 60 0.36 13.84 2.53
N THR A 61 1.32 13.60 1.63
CA THR A 61 2.66 14.21 1.66
C THR A 61 2.69 15.62 1.08
N VAL A 62 1.56 16.10 0.55
CA VAL A 62 1.40 17.47 0.01
C VAL A 62 0.34 18.18 0.82
N TYR A 63 0.70 19.31 1.39
CA TYR A 63 -0.19 20.21 2.11
C TYR A 63 -0.48 21.46 1.28
N LYS A 64 -1.70 21.98 1.36
CA LYS A 64 -2.11 23.20 0.67
C LYS A 64 -2.36 24.30 1.68
N HIS A 65 -1.47 25.30 1.72
CA HIS A 65 -1.59 26.48 2.55
C HIS A 65 -1.76 27.73 1.68
N ASN A 66 -2.80 28.53 1.89
CA ASN A 66 -3.09 29.75 1.10
C ASN A 66 -3.01 29.55 -0.41
N ASP A 67 -3.60 28.43 -0.94
CA ASP A 67 -3.55 28.02 -2.34
C ASP A 67 -2.16 27.61 -2.88
N ILE A 68 -1.12 27.68 -2.06
CA ILE A 68 0.23 27.19 -2.40
C ILE A 68 0.35 25.73 -1.93
N LYS A 69 0.83 24.87 -2.84
CA LYS A 69 1.17 23.49 -2.49
C LYS A 69 2.57 23.44 -1.88
N GLU A 70 2.65 22.95 -0.66
CA GLU A 70 3.90 22.66 0.03
C GLU A 70 4.18 21.16 -0.01
N ASP A 71 5.42 20.78 -0.22
CA ASP A 71 5.88 19.39 -0.08
C ASP A 71 6.01 18.99 1.41
N ALA A 72 6.22 17.70 1.66
CA ALA A 72 6.34 17.21 3.01
C ALA A 72 7.53 17.82 3.76
N MET A 73 8.66 18.08 3.08
CA MET A 73 9.84 18.65 3.71
C MET A 73 9.60 20.08 4.14
N THR A 74 9.02 20.91 3.27
CA THR A 74 8.64 22.30 3.58
C THR A 74 7.61 22.38 4.73
N THR A 75 6.57 21.55 4.66
CA THR A 75 5.52 21.46 5.69
C THR A 75 6.10 21.02 7.04
N PHE A 76 6.94 19.98 7.04
CA PHE A 76 7.57 19.48 8.25
C PHE A 76 8.54 20.50 8.87
N MET A 77 9.38 21.14 8.08
CA MET A 77 10.27 22.21 8.55
C MET A 77 9.48 23.37 9.14
N SER A 78 8.35 23.74 8.50
CA SER A 78 7.43 24.74 9.02
C SER A 78 6.83 24.35 10.38
N LEU A 79 6.48 23.08 10.55
CA LEU A 79 5.96 22.54 11.79
C LEU A 79 7.05 22.50 12.89
N TRP A 80 8.22 21.93 12.57
CA TRP A 80 9.35 21.81 13.49
C TRP A 80 9.87 23.16 13.99
N LEU A 81 10.04 24.11 13.09
CA LEU A 81 10.57 25.44 13.42
C LEU A 81 9.48 26.42 13.84
N ASN A 82 8.22 25.98 13.88
CA ASN A 82 7.05 26.73 14.33
C ASN A 82 6.91 28.13 13.65
N ASN A 83 6.98 28.16 12.32
CA ASN A 83 6.96 29.42 11.56
C ASN A 83 5.55 30.01 11.35
N ARG A 84 4.50 29.30 11.77
CA ARG A 84 3.09 29.72 11.69
C ARG A 84 2.31 29.19 12.90
N ASN A 85 1.09 29.68 13.11
CA ASN A 85 0.23 29.22 14.21
C ASN A 85 -0.39 27.84 13.90
N TRP A 86 0.38 26.78 14.09
CA TRP A 86 -0.05 25.40 13.86
C TRP A 86 -1.21 24.94 14.76
N ASN A 87 -1.48 25.64 15.87
CA ASN A 87 -2.62 25.32 16.74
C ASN A 87 -3.97 25.57 16.06
N GLU A 88 -4.04 26.58 15.19
CA GLU A 88 -5.26 27.00 14.48
C GLU A 88 -5.35 26.46 13.04
N GLU A 89 -4.25 25.95 12.48
CA GLU A 89 -4.24 25.39 11.12
C GLU A 89 -5.10 24.12 11.02
N PRO A 90 -6.01 24.00 10.03
CA PRO A 90 -6.83 22.81 9.82
C PRO A 90 -5.99 21.71 9.13
N PHE A 91 -5.05 21.13 9.86
CA PHE A 91 -4.03 20.23 9.34
C PHE A 91 -4.28 18.77 9.66
N VAL A 92 -4.98 18.47 10.79
CA VAL A 92 -5.18 17.09 11.28
C VAL A 92 -6.32 16.42 10.54
N LEU A 93 -6.01 15.32 9.85
CA LEU A 93 -7.01 14.50 9.16
C LEU A 93 -7.91 13.76 10.16
N PHE A 94 -9.23 13.96 10.04
CA PHE A 94 -10.21 13.18 10.77
C PHE A 94 -11.41 12.85 9.87
N SER A 95 -11.51 11.60 9.42
CA SER A 95 -12.47 11.19 8.39
C SER A 95 -13.66 10.38 8.92
N TYR A 96 -13.57 9.81 10.13
CA TYR A 96 -14.57 8.86 10.62
C TYR A 96 -15.84 9.56 11.12
N ARG A 97 -16.85 9.58 10.26
CA ARG A 97 -18.13 10.29 10.44
C ARG A 97 -18.87 9.95 11.74
N PRO A 98 -19.06 8.65 12.14
CA PRO A 98 -19.81 8.35 13.35
C PRO A 98 -19.19 8.90 14.64
N LEU A 99 -17.87 8.98 14.73
CA LEU A 99 -17.22 9.59 15.89
C LEU A 99 -17.36 11.12 15.85
N LYS A 100 -17.25 11.77 14.69
CA LYS A 100 -17.48 13.21 14.55
C LYS A 100 -18.89 13.61 15.01
N GLU A 101 -19.90 12.89 14.56
CA GLU A 101 -21.29 13.10 14.99
C GLU A 101 -21.46 12.93 16.51
N ARG A 102 -20.82 11.90 17.09
CA ARG A 102 -20.88 11.62 18.54
C ARG A 102 -20.27 12.72 19.39
N ILE A 103 -19.16 13.32 18.92
CA ILE A 103 -18.43 14.35 19.69
C ILE A 103 -18.80 15.78 19.26
N GLY A 104 -19.83 15.95 18.44
CA GLY A 104 -20.38 17.25 18.06
C GLY A 104 -19.56 18.04 17.04
N LEU A 105 -18.72 17.37 16.24
CA LEU A 105 -17.99 17.98 15.14
C LEU A 105 -18.74 17.84 13.81
N ASP A 106 -18.45 18.73 12.85
CA ASP A 106 -19.00 18.67 11.50
C ASP A 106 -18.65 17.33 10.81
N PRO A 107 -19.62 16.48 10.49
CA PRO A 107 -19.37 15.18 9.87
C PRO A 107 -18.80 15.28 8.45
N ASP A 108 -18.97 16.39 7.75
CA ASP A 108 -18.51 16.58 6.38
C ASP A 108 -17.14 17.26 6.31
N GLN A 109 -16.69 17.93 7.37
CA GLN A 109 -15.35 18.51 7.47
C GLN A 109 -14.28 17.41 7.56
N LYS A 110 -13.21 17.53 6.78
CA LYS A 110 -12.14 16.52 6.68
C LYS A 110 -10.93 16.83 7.55
N TYR A 111 -10.60 18.11 7.69
CA TYR A 111 -9.43 18.58 8.41
C TYR A 111 -9.84 19.49 9.56
N PHE A 112 -9.20 19.30 10.70
CA PHE A 112 -9.45 20.02 11.94
C PHE A 112 -8.15 20.63 12.45
N SER A 113 -8.27 21.68 13.25
CA SER A 113 -7.12 22.28 13.91
C SER A 113 -6.74 21.46 15.17
N PHE A 114 -5.48 21.58 15.59
CA PHE A 114 -5.00 20.99 16.83
C PHE A 114 -5.82 21.48 18.04
N GLN A 115 -6.05 22.78 18.12
CA GLN A 115 -6.79 23.42 19.20
C GLN A 115 -8.24 22.92 19.27
N GLU A 116 -8.94 22.82 18.14
CA GLU A 116 -10.32 22.37 18.06
C GLU A 116 -10.48 20.94 18.61
N LEU A 117 -9.55 20.04 18.26
CA LEU A 117 -9.58 18.66 18.71
C LEU A 117 -9.16 18.50 20.18
N MET A 118 -8.13 19.23 20.63
CA MET A 118 -7.63 19.16 22.01
C MET A 118 -8.60 19.75 23.02
N THR A 119 -9.37 20.76 22.63
CA THR A 119 -10.38 21.38 23.51
C THR A 119 -11.72 20.65 23.52
N ASN A 120 -11.91 19.63 22.67
CA ASN A 120 -13.14 18.86 22.61
C ASN A 120 -13.22 17.85 23.77
N SER A 121 -14.02 18.20 24.80
CA SER A 121 -14.19 17.37 26.01
C SER A 121 -14.77 15.99 25.70
N ALA A 122 -15.70 15.90 24.74
CA ALA A 122 -16.34 14.63 24.36
C ALA A 122 -15.34 13.68 23.69
N LEU A 123 -14.39 14.20 22.87
CA LEU A 123 -13.27 13.40 22.36
C LEU A 123 -12.40 12.89 23.51
N GLY A 124 -12.04 13.76 24.47
CA GLY A 124 -11.27 13.40 25.65
C GLY A 124 -11.92 12.30 26.49
N GLU A 125 -13.25 12.27 26.58
CA GLU A 125 -13.97 11.18 27.25
C GLU A 125 -13.85 9.84 26.52
N VAL A 126 -14.01 9.84 25.19
CA VAL A 126 -13.87 8.62 24.37
C VAL A 126 -12.44 8.06 24.45
N VAL A 127 -11.43 8.93 24.43
CA VAL A 127 -10.01 8.52 24.57
C VAL A 127 -9.75 7.91 25.94
N ARG A 128 -10.20 8.56 27.04
CA ARG A 128 -10.04 8.00 28.40
C ARG A 128 -10.72 6.65 28.55
N GLU A 129 -11.93 6.49 27.99
CA GLU A 129 -12.64 5.21 28.02
C GLU A 129 -11.89 4.14 27.22
N ALA A 130 -11.32 4.50 26.07
CA ALA A 130 -10.51 3.58 25.27
C ALA A 130 -9.28 3.09 26.05
N HIS A 131 -8.51 3.99 26.66
CA HIS A 131 -7.36 3.61 27.49
C HIS A 131 -7.75 2.76 28.70
N ARG A 132 -8.88 3.07 29.35
CA ARG A 132 -9.38 2.24 30.46
C ARG A 132 -9.64 0.80 29.99
N LYS A 133 -10.30 0.63 28.84
CA LYS A 133 -10.58 -0.70 28.28
C LYS A 133 -9.31 -1.43 27.85
N GLU A 134 -8.31 -0.73 27.30
CA GLU A 134 -7.00 -1.33 27.00
C GLU A 134 -6.33 -1.87 28.27
N LEU A 135 -6.36 -1.12 29.37
CA LEU A 135 -5.81 -1.57 30.65
C LEU A 135 -6.57 -2.75 31.26
N GLU A 136 -7.86 -2.86 30.99
CA GLU A 136 -8.73 -3.96 31.43
C GLU A 136 -8.77 -5.13 30.43
N GLU A 137 -7.95 -5.09 29.37
CA GLU A 137 -7.90 -6.09 28.27
C GLU A 137 -9.28 -6.33 27.61
N GLN A 138 -10.12 -5.30 27.55
CA GLN A 138 -11.44 -5.34 26.94
C GLN A 138 -11.38 -4.96 25.44
N ASP A 139 -12.32 -5.48 24.67
CA ASP A 139 -12.44 -5.15 23.25
C ASP A 139 -12.83 -3.68 23.06
N LEU A 140 -12.07 -2.98 22.22
CA LEU A 140 -12.34 -1.63 21.80
C LEU A 140 -13.42 -1.58 20.70
N SER A 141 -14.41 -0.72 20.88
CA SER A 141 -15.33 -0.35 19.80
C SER A 141 -14.58 0.40 18.70
N ARG A 142 -15.20 0.51 17.53
CA ARG A 142 -14.62 1.26 16.42
C ARG A 142 -14.43 2.75 16.76
N ASN A 143 -15.37 3.38 17.46
CA ASN A 143 -15.23 4.77 17.90
C ASN A 143 -13.99 4.98 18.79
N GLU A 144 -13.73 4.05 19.70
CA GLU A 144 -12.57 4.10 20.60
C GLU A 144 -11.25 3.92 19.82
N ARG A 145 -11.17 2.96 18.90
CA ARG A 145 -9.99 2.79 18.04
C ARG A 145 -9.70 4.03 17.18
N GLU A 146 -10.73 4.64 16.61
CA GLU A 146 -10.58 5.87 15.82
C GLU A 146 -10.17 7.07 16.67
N ALA A 147 -10.66 7.14 17.93
CA ALA A 147 -10.25 8.17 18.88
C ALA A 147 -8.77 8.03 19.27
N LEU A 148 -8.28 6.81 19.53
CA LEU A 148 -6.85 6.55 19.80
C LEU A 148 -5.97 6.86 18.57
N THR A 149 -6.45 6.58 17.37
CA THR A 149 -5.75 6.96 16.13
C THR A 149 -5.61 8.48 16.02
N LEU A 150 -6.68 9.21 16.35
CA LEU A 150 -6.67 10.66 16.32
C LEU A 150 -5.75 11.23 17.42
N GLU A 151 -5.78 10.66 18.63
CA GLU A 151 -4.84 11.00 19.70
C GLU A 151 -3.38 10.80 19.26
N GLY A 152 -3.08 9.68 18.59
CA GLY A 152 -1.74 9.42 18.03
C GLY A 152 -1.30 10.49 17.03
N ARG A 153 -2.21 11.02 16.19
CA ARG A 153 -1.93 12.14 15.27
C ARG A 153 -1.65 13.44 16.01
N LEU A 154 -2.44 13.73 17.05
CA LEU A 154 -2.25 14.91 17.89
C LEU A 154 -0.93 14.85 18.65
N THR A 155 -0.59 13.70 19.22
CA THR A 155 0.68 13.46 19.91
C THR A 155 1.87 13.60 18.97
N LEU A 156 1.76 13.07 17.74
CA LEU A 156 2.80 13.21 16.70
C LEU A 156 2.97 14.68 16.30
N MET A 157 1.88 15.41 16.12
CA MET A 157 1.91 16.84 15.81
C MET A 157 2.56 17.63 16.92
N LEU A 158 2.16 17.42 18.18
CA LEU A 158 2.74 18.08 19.35
C LEU A 158 4.25 17.81 19.43
N GLY A 159 4.65 16.54 19.28
CA GLY A 159 6.06 16.17 19.30
C GLY A 159 6.87 16.73 18.10
N SER A 160 6.22 17.11 17.02
CA SER A 160 6.92 17.67 15.85
C SER A 160 7.17 19.18 15.96
N VAL A 161 6.47 19.87 16.84
CA VAL A 161 6.66 21.33 17.09
C VAL A 161 7.74 21.59 18.14
N ASP A 162 8.20 20.57 18.86
CA ASP A 162 9.20 20.70 19.92
C ASP A 162 10.60 20.36 19.40
N ASP A 163 11.54 21.30 19.51
CA ASP A 163 12.94 21.13 19.14
C ASP A 163 13.60 19.93 19.89
N ASN A 164 13.06 19.52 21.03
CA ASN A 164 13.59 18.43 21.85
C ASN A 164 13.17 17.03 21.37
N THR A 165 12.10 16.93 20.59
CA THR A 165 11.56 15.63 20.16
C THR A 165 12.18 15.11 18.88
N ILE A 166 12.76 15.99 18.04
CA ILE A 166 13.44 15.57 16.80
C ILE A 166 14.87 15.16 17.15
N ALA A 167 15.07 13.85 17.29
CA ALA A 167 16.32 13.26 17.79
C ALA A 167 17.40 13.24 16.70
N ILE A 168 18.12 14.37 16.53
CA ILE A 168 19.21 14.55 15.58
C ILE A 168 20.60 14.42 16.20
N VAL A 169 20.72 14.61 17.51
CA VAL A 169 22.01 14.55 18.23
C VAL A 169 22.30 13.10 18.64
N PRO A 170 23.40 12.49 18.13
CA PRO A 170 23.71 11.10 18.41
C PRO A 170 24.05 10.85 19.88
N HIS A 171 23.86 9.62 20.36
CA HIS A 171 24.38 9.21 21.68
C HIS A 171 25.92 9.23 21.65
N PRO A 172 26.61 9.66 22.72
CA PRO A 172 28.09 9.82 22.72
C PRO A 172 28.89 8.56 22.35
N SER A 173 28.43 7.38 22.76
CA SER A 173 29.20 6.14 22.65
C SER A 173 28.41 4.91 22.26
N ASP A 174 27.10 4.88 22.57
CA ASP A 174 26.26 3.70 22.33
C ASP A 174 25.58 3.78 20.96
N THR A 175 25.93 2.85 20.05
CA THR A 175 25.35 2.75 18.71
C THR A 175 23.84 2.44 18.72
N LYS A 176 23.32 1.87 19.82
CA LYS A 176 21.91 1.57 20.07
C LYS A 176 21.26 2.57 21.02
N GLY A 177 22.03 3.50 21.58
CA GLY A 177 21.57 4.50 22.52
C GLY A 177 20.51 5.41 21.93
N LYS A 178 19.65 5.95 22.79
CA LYS A 178 18.64 6.94 22.40
C LYS A 178 19.33 8.24 22.01
N TRP A 179 19.02 8.74 20.83
CA TRP A 179 19.44 10.07 20.36
C TRP A 179 18.58 11.15 21.02
N MET A 180 19.04 12.37 20.99
CA MET A 180 18.44 13.50 21.68
C MET A 180 18.02 14.58 20.71
N GLY A 181 17.08 15.42 21.13
CA GLY A 181 16.81 16.71 20.51
C GLY A 181 17.96 17.67 20.72
N ILE A 182 17.97 18.74 19.93
CA ILE A 182 19.10 19.68 19.92
C ILE A 182 19.23 20.48 21.23
N SER A 183 18.12 20.66 21.95
CA SER A 183 18.12 21.38 23.24
C SER A 183 18.36 20.46 24.45
N GLU A 184 18.31 19.13 24.27
CA GLU A 184 18.61 18.13 25.32
C GLU A 184 20.08 17.74 25.38
N GLU A 185 20.90 18.17 24.42
CA GLU A 185 22.29 17.77 24.26
C GLU A 185 23.18 18.08 25.48
N GLN A 186 22.87 19.15 26.21
CA GLN A 186 23.65 19.61 27.39
C GLN A 186 23.74 18.58 28.50
N THR A 187 22.92 17.54 28.48
CA THR A 187 22.95 16.51 29.54
C THR A 187 24.03 15.45 29.32
N LEU A 188 24.49 15.23 28.07
CA LEU A 188 25.44 14.17 27.71
C LEU A 188 26.73 14.69 27.09
N TYR A 189 26.74 15.92 26.58
CA TYR A 189 27.91 16.56 25.98
C TYR A 189 28.32 17.82 26.73
N SER A 190 29.59 18.22 26.58
CA SER A 190 30.04 19.51 27.13
C SER A 190 29.57 20.67 26.24
N ASP A 191 29.27 21.82 26.84
CA ASP A 191 28.85 23.04 26.16
C ASP A 191 29.83 23.45 25.04
N SER A 192 31.14 23.21 25.25
CA SER A 192 32.15 23.53 24.22
C SER A 192 32.08 22.65 22.98
N ALA A 193 31.59 21.42 23.10
CA ALA A 193 31.44 20.51 21.98
C ALA A 193 30.17 20.81 21.16
N THR A 194 29.14 21.33 21.80
CA THR A 194 27.82 21.55 21.17
C THR A 194 27.60 22.99 20.71
N ALA A 195 28.33 23.98 21.24
CA ALA A 195 28.18 25.38 20.84
C ALA A 195 28.25 25.64 19.32
N PRO A 196 29.18 25.03 18.53
CA PRO A 196 29.17 25.20 17.07
C PRO A 196 27.91 24.62 16.41
N LEU A 197 27.41 23.51 16.93
CA LEU A 197 26.20 22.85 16.45
C LEU A 197 24.95 23.71 16.68
N MET A 198 24.83 24.26 17.90
CA MET A 198 23.76 25.19 18.25
C MET A 198 23.78 26.45 17.36
N ALA A 199 24.97 26.98 17.08
CA ALA A 199 25.11 28.13 16.20
C ALA A 199 24.65 27.80 14.77
N SER A 200 25.06 26.64 14.20
CA SER A 200 24.62 26.21 12.88
C SER A 200 23.10 25.98 12.82
N PHE A 201 22.53 25.36 13.86
CA PHE A 201 21.07 25.18 13.95
C PHE A 201 20.30 26.49 14.06
N ALA A 202 20.79 27.44 14.87
CA ALA A 202 20.17 28.75 15.00
C ALA A 202 20.19 29.53 13.67
N VAL A 203 21.31 29.47 12.92
CA VAL A 203 21.42 30.06 11.58
C VAL A 203 20.44 29.41 10.62
N MET A 204 20.34 28.07 10.59
CA MET A 204 19.39 27.33 9.79
C MET A 204 17.94 27.77 10.09
N LYS A 205 17.57 27.83 11.37
CA LYS A 205 16.25 28.28 11.84
C LYS A 205 15.95 29.70 11.37
N GLN A 206 16.90 30.63 11.56
CA GLN A 206 16.75 32.00 11.13
C GLN A 206 16.57 32.14 9.61
N MET A 207 17.35 31.41 8.81
CA MET A 207 17.22 31.41 7.35
C MET A 207 15.85 30.92 6.91
N PHE A 208 15.37 29.83 7.51
CA PHE A 208 14.04 29.31 7.19
C PHE A 208 12.93 30.30 7.56
N LEU A 209 13.01 30.92 8.73
CA LEU A 209 12.01 31.91 9.20
C LEU A 209 12.04 33.21 8.41
N SER A 210 13.20 33.55 7.79
CA SER A 210 13.35 34.78 6.97
C SER A 210 12.69 34.68 5.58
N GLY A 211 12.22 33.48 5.20
CA GLY A 211 11.46 33.27 3.98
C GLY A 211 12.23 32.65 2.80
N PRO A 212 11.55 32.43 1.67
CA PRO A 212 12.07 31.61 0.55
C PRO A 212 13.37 32.13 -0.07
N ASP A 213 13.60 33.43 -0.07
CA ASP A 213 14.77 34.05 -0.68
C ASP A 213 16.09 33.67 0.01
N HIS A 214 16.03 33.23 1.29
CA HIS A 214 17.19 32.85 2.08
C HIS A 214 17.47 31.32 2.04
N LEU A 215 16.52 30.52 1.56
CA LEU A 215 16.66 29.05 1.52
C LEU A 215 17.84 28.56 0.65
N PRO A 216 18.22 29.20 -0.47
CA PRO A 216 19.41 28.78 -1.23
C PRO A 216 20.72 28.84 -0.42
N MET A 217 20.77 29.66 0.63
CA MET A 217 21.94 29.79 1.52
C MET A 217 22.02 28.64 2.55
N LEU A 218 21.05 27.74 2.59
CA LEU A 218 21.08 26.59 3.51
C LEU A 218 22.14 25.53 3.16
N VAL A 219 22.65 25.51 1.94
CA VAL A 219 23.63 24.48 1.51
C VAL A 219 24.86 24.41 2.44
N PRO A 220 25.61 25.50 2.66
CA PRO A 220 26.76 25.47 3.57
C PRO A 220 26.34 25.21 5.02
N VAL A 221 25.24 25.78 5.49
CA VAL A 221 24.77 25.61 6.87
C VAL A 221 24.37 24.15 7.15
N ALA A 222 23.69 23.50 6.19
CA ALA A 222 23.35 22.08 6.30
C ALA A 222 24.59 21.18 6.32
N ALA A 223 25.61 21.53 5.54
CA ALA A 223 26.89 20.81 5.56
C ALA A 223 27.61 20.97 6.89
N ASP A 224 27.67 22.17 7.44
CA ASP A 224 28.26 22.45 8.76
C ASP A 224 27.52 21.73 9.89
N LEU A 225 26.19 21.74 9.85
CA LEU A 225 25.34 21.02 10.82
C LEU A 225 25.60 19.51 10.77
N LYS A 226 25.61 18.90 9.59
CA LYS A 226 25.91 17.47 9.41
C LYS A 226 27.32 17.12 9.88
N ALA A 227 28.32 17.94 9.52
CA ALA A 227 29.70 17.75 9.92
C ALA A 227 29.83 17.83 11.46
N GLY A 228 29.17 18.80 12.08
CA GLY A 228 29.15 18.96 13.55
C GLY A 228 28.53 17.75 14.24
N LEU A 229 27.37 17.28 13.77
CA LEU A 229 26.70 16.09 14.32
C LEU A 229 27.55 14.81 14.18
N SER A 230 28.18 14.64 13.03
CA SER A 230 29.09 13.49 12.81
C SER A 230 30.34 13.56 13.69
N ALA A 231 30.89 14.75 13.89
CA ALA A 231 32.08 14.95 14.73
C ALA A 231 31.82 14.69 16.22
N LEU A 232 30.59 14.91 16.72
CA LEU A 232 30.23 14.60 18.11
C LEU A 232 30.38 13.11 18.45
N SER A 233 30.02 12.22 17.55
CA SER A 233 30.08 10.79 17.78
C SER A 233 30.30 10.00 16.47
N PRO A 234 31.54 10.01 15.92
CA PRO A 234 31.84 9.40 14.62
C PRO A 234 31.54 7.90 14.52
N ASN A 235 31.59 7.19 15.65
CA ASN A 235 31.32 5.74 15.71
C ASN A 235 29.81 5.42 15.77
N VAL A 236 28.97 6.40 16.11
CA VAL A 236 27.52 6.24 16.28
C VAL A 236 26.77 6.85 15.10
N TYR A 237 27.24 7.99 14.58
CA TYR A 237 26.65 8.65 13.44
C TYR A 237 26.86 7.80 12.17
N PRO A 238 25.85 7.61 11.30
CA PRO A 238 26.02 6.88 10.05
C PRO A 238 27.07 7.49 9.14
N ALA A 239 27.73 6.64 8.33
CA ALA A 239 28.69 7.10 7.34
C ALA A 239 28.04 8.07 6.33
N GLU A 240 28.86 8.94 5.75
CA GLU A 240 28.45 9.82 4.66
C GLU A 240 27.81 9.01 3.51
N GLY A 241 26.72 9.51 2.93
CA GLY A 241 25.99 8.82 1.87
C GLY A 241 25.07 7.69 2.34
N ALA A 242 25.09 7.30 3.63
CA ALA A 242 24.22 6.23 4.12
C ALA A 242 22.73 6.49 3.99
N MET A 243 22.32 7.77 3.95
CA MET A 243 20.91 8.20 3.80
C MET A 243 20.52 8.46 2.35
N ASP A 244 21.46 8.60 1.43
CA ASP A 244 21.21 9.00 0.04
C ASP A 244 20.32 8.01 -0.70
N GLN A 245 20.49 6.71 -0.42
CA GLN A 245 19.69 5.67 -1.06
C GLN A 245 18.21 5.74 -0.67
N GLU A 246 17.91 6.06 0.59
CA GLU A 246 16.55 6.20 1.06
C GLU A 246 15.89 7.48 0.53
N VAL A 247 16.62 8.60 0.50
CA VAL A 247 16.16 9.85 -0.14
C VAL A 247 15.91 9.62 -1.63
N PHE A 248 16.85 8.94 -2.32
CA PHE A 248 16.64 8.57 -3.72
C PHE A 248 15.39 7.70 -3.91
N PHE A 249 15.16 6.69 -3.06
CA PHE A 249 13.96 5.84 -3.13
C PHE A 249 12.68 6.67 -3.00
N ASN A 250 12.66 7.59 -2.03
CA ASN A 250 11.50 8.46 -1.79
C ASN A 250 11.20 9.36 -3.00
N HIS A 251 12.22 9.96 -3.63
CA HIS A 251 12.06 10.86 -4.78
C HIS A 251 11.86 10.12 -6.11
N PHE A 252 12.42 8.92 -6.24
CA PHE A 252 12.28 8.14 -7.46
C PHE A 252 10.87 7.57 -7.66
N HIS A 253 10.13 7.32 -6.57
CA HIS A 253 8.78 6.76 -6.57
C HIS A 253 8.62 5.53 -7.49
N PRO A 254 9.38 4.43 -7.27
CA PRO A 254 9.42 3.31 -8.20
C PRO A 254 8.07 2.65 -8.43
N PHE A 255 7.24 2.53 -7.40
CA PHE A 255 5.94 1.88 -7.50
C PHE A 255 4.93 2.73 -8.30
N ALA A 256 5.02 4.06 -8.17
CA ALA A 256 4.22 4.97 -8.97
C ALA A 256 4.59 4.90 -10.48
N LYS A 257 5.88 4.89 -10.80
CA LYS A 257 6.34 4.70 -12.18
C LYS A 257 5.95 3.32 -12.75
N ALA A 258 5.97 2.29 -11.91
CA ALA A 258 5.57 0.94 -12.34
C ALA A 258 4.08 0.88 -12.73
N TRP A 259 3.16 1.45 -11.94
CA TRP A 259 1.75 1.43 -12.33
C TRP A 259 1.44 2.24 -13.58
N MET A 260 2.18 3.34 -13.83
CA MET A 260 2.05 4.08 -15.08
C MET A 260 2.43 3.23 -16.30
N LEU A 261 3.52 2.46 -16.17
CA LEU A 261 3.98 1.54 -17.23
C LEU A 261 2.97 0.40 -17.46
N TYR A 262 2.43 -0.20 -16.41
CA TYR A 262 1.38 -1.21 -16.54
C TYR A 262 0.10 -0.63 -17.14
N GLY A 263 -0.30 0.57 -16.74
CA GLY A 263 -1.46 1.27 -17.28
C GLY A 263 -1.30 1.56 -18.80
N LEU A 264 -0.13 2.07 -19.20
CA LEU A 264 0.16 2.30 -20.60
C LEU A 264 0.21 0.98 -21.39
N ALA A 265 0.81 -0.07 -20.82
CA ALA A 265 0.82 -1.40 -21.44
C ALA A 265 -0.61 -1.93 -21.65
N PHE A 266 -1.50 -1.72 -20.67
CA PHE A 266 -2.91 -2.08 -20.77
C PHE A 266 -3.62 -1.35 -21.93
N VAL A 267 -3.45 -0.04 -22.01
CA VAL A 267 -4.04 0.79 -23.07
C VAL A 267 -3.54 0.33 -24.45
N VAL A 268 -2.23 0.13 -24.61
CA VAL A 268 -1.63 -0.37 -25.86
C VAL A 268 -2.15 -1.77 -26.21
N MET A 269 -2.38 -2.63 -25.20
CA MET A 269 -2.96 -3.97 -25.42
C MET A 269 -4.42 -3.88 -25.89
N LEU A 270 -5.23 -2.99 -25.30
CA LEU A 270 -6.61 -2.75 -25.76
C LEU A 270 -6.65 -2.30 -27.21
N PHE A 271 -5.79 -1.35 -27.61
CA PHE A 271 -5.67 -0.92 -29.00
C PHE A 271 -5.29 -2.09 -29.92
N THR A 272 -4.39 -2.98 -29.50
CA THR A 272 -4.02 -4.17 -30.27
C THR A 272 -5.19 -5.13 -30.50
N LEU A 273 -6.12 -5.22 -29.55
CA LEU A 273 -7.30 -6.09 -29.67
C LEU A 273 -8.42 -5.44 -30.49
N TRP A 274 -8.55 -4.12 -30.43
CA TRP A 274 -9.64 -3.38 -31.04
C TRP A 274 -9.34 -2.93 -32.47
N VAL A 275 -8.11 -2.48 -32.76
CA VAL A 275 -7.70 -1.97 -34.08
C VAL A 275 -6.82 -3.00 -34.77
N LYS A 276 -7.44 -3.96 -35.45
CA LYS A 276 -6.76 -5.11 -36.05
C LYS A 276 -5.51 -4.81 -36.91
N PRO A 277 -5.44 -3.72 -37.74
CA PRO A 277 -4.23 -3.45 -38.53
C PRO A 277 -3.05 -2.98 -37.64
N LEU A 278 -3.30 -2.54 -36.40
CA LEU A 278 -2.29 -1.99 -35.50
C LEU A 278 -1.84 -3.05 -34.47
N ASP A 279 -1.05 -4.03 -34.87
CA ASP A 279 -0.50 -5.01 -33.93
C ASP A 279 0.65 -4.42 -33.14
N LEU A 280 0.34 -3.86 -31.96
CA LEU A 280 1.29 -3.28 -30.98
C LEU A 280 1.61 -4.24 -29.82
N TYR A 281 1.29 -5.53 -29.96
CA TYR A 281 1.46 -6.53 -28.92
C TYR A 281 2.87 -6.53 -28.29
N TRP A 282 3.92 -6.49 -29.11
CA TRP A 282 5.29 -6.47 -28.62
C TRP A 282 5.67 -5.16 -27.92
N SER A 283 5.06 -4.04 -28.29
CA SER A 283 5.22 -2.77 -27.57
C SER A 283 4.56 -2.83 -26.19
N ALA A 284 3.38 -3.42 -26.09
CA ALA A 284 2.72 -3.64 -24.80
C ALA A 284 3.56 -4.55 -23.89
N ILE A 285 4.14 -5.63 -24.41
CA ILE A 285 5.08 -6.50 -23.66
C ILE A 285 6.30 -5.71 -23.21
N GLY A 286 6.90 -4.88 -24.05
CA GLY A 286 8.06 -4.06 -23.69
C GLY A 286 7.78 -3.11 -22.54
N LEU A 287 6.65 -2.41 -22.58
CA LEU A 287 6.17 -1.53 -21.49
C LEU A 287 5.90 -2.32 -20.21
N PHE A 288 5.27 -3.47 -20.32
CA PHE A 288 4.94 -4.31 -19.17
C PHE A 288 6.21 -4.84 -18.48
N ILE A 289 7.20 -5.29 -19.26
CA ILE A 289 8.53 -5.69 -18.75
C ILE A 289 9.21 -4.50 -18.06
N GLY A 290 9.11 -3.30 -18.64
CA GLY A 290 9.59 -2.07 -18.00
C GLY A 290 8.95 -1.85 -16.62
N GLY A 291 7.63 -2.05 -16.50
CA GLY A 291 6.91 -1.98 -15.22
C GLY A 291 7.41 -3.00 -14.20
N VAL A 292 7.58 -4.27 -14.61
CA VAL A 292 8.14 -5.33 -13.75
C VAL A 292 9.57 -4.98 -13.31
N ALA A 293 10.41 -4.48 -14.20
CA ALA A 293 11.79 -4.11 -13.89
C ALA A 293 11.88 -2.96 -12.87
N VAL A 294 11.07 -1.90 -13.07
CA VAL A 294 11.03 -0.76 -12.14
C VAL A 294 10.49 -1.17 -10.77
N GLN A 295 9.45 -1.99 -10.74
CA GLN A 295 8.90 -2.50 -9.49
C GLN A 295 9.91 -3.41 -8.76
N SER A 296 10.62 -4.28 -9.49
CA SER A 296 11.71 -5.10 -8.94
C SER A 296 12.84 -4.24 -8.36
N TYR A 297 13.19 -3.15 -9.05
CA TYR A 297 14.19 -2.20 -8.56
C TYR A 297 13.72 -1.49 -7.28
N GLY A 298 12.45 -1.10 -7.22
CA GLY A 298 11.84 -0.55 -6.02
C GLY A 298 11.89 -1.51 -4.82
N PHE A 299 11.61 -2.79 -5.03
CA PHE A 299 11.78 -3.81 -4.00
C PHE A 299 13.23 -3.98 -3.57
N TRP A 300 14.16 -3.98 -4.51
CA TRP A 300 15.58 -4.07 -4.20
C TRP A 300 16.05 -2.89 -3.33
N LEU A 301 15.70 -1.65 -3.69
CA LEU A 301 15.99 -0.47 -2.88
C LEU A 301 15.41 -0.61 -1.46
N ARG A 302 14.13 -0.99 -1.36
CA ARG A 302 13.47 -1.15 -0.07
C ARG A 302 14.10 -2.24 0.79
N MET A 303 14.56 -3.35 0.17
CA MET A 303 15.33 -4.39 0.87
C MET A 303 16.67 -3.88 1.40
N GLN A 304 17.40 -3.06 0.62
CA GLN A 304 18.66 -2.46 1.08
C GLN A 304 18.44 -1.52 2.27
N ILE A 305 17.39 -0.69 2.22
CA ILE A 305 17.03 0.25 3.29
C ILE A 305 16.56 -0.50 4.55
N ALA A 306 15.69 -1.49 4.39
CA ALA A 306 15.05 -2.20 5.50
C ALA A 306 15.93 -3.34 6.08
N GLY A 307 16.92 -3.85 5.33
CA GLY A 307 17.71 -5.03 5.68
C GLY A 307 16.90 -6.33 5.72
N ARG A 308 15.73 -6.37 5.08
CA ARG A 308 14.79 -7.50 5.12
C ARG A 308 13.86 -7.53 3.92
N PRO A 309 13.20 -8.68 3.63
CA PRO A 309 12.20 -8.77 2.55
C PRO A 309 11.02 -7.80 2.79
N PRO A 310 10.54 -7.11 1.74
CA PRO A 310 9.45 -6.14 1.83
C PRO A 310 8.07 -6.81 1.79
N VAL A 311 7.76 -7.59 2.82
CA VAL A 311 6.51 -8.36 2.99
C VAL A 311 6.03 -8.37 4.44
N THR A 312 6.34 -7.31 5.20
CA THR A 312 6.20 -7.26 6.66
C THR A 312 4.96 -6.51 7.14
N ASN A 313 4.36 -5.70 6.30
CA ASN A 313 3.13 -4.97 6.62
C ASN A 313 2.13 -5.07 5.45
N MET A 314 0.93 -4.49 5.64
CA MET A 314 -0.14 -4.58 4.63
C MET A 314 0.21 -3.84 3.35
N TYR A 315 0.85 -2.67 3.43
CA TYR A 315 1.35 -1.94 2.25
C TYR A 315 2.28 -2.82 1.40
N GLU A 316 3.27 -3.43 2.05
CA GLU A 316 4.24 -4.31 1.38
C GLU A 316 3.58 -5.54 0.77
N SER A 317 2.56 -6.10 1.44
CA SER A 317 1.82 -7.25 0.89
C SER A 317 1.00 -6.87 -0.35
N VAL A 318 0.41 -5.68 -0.39
CA VAL A 318 -0.35 -5.19 -1.55
C VAL A 318 0.55 -4.97 -2.76
N ILE A 319 1.68 -4.27 -2.57
CA ILE A 319 2.64 -4.08 -3.68
C ILE A 319 3.27 -5.39 -4.13
N TRP A 320 3.49 -6.36 -3.22
CA TRP A 320 4.01 -7.68 -3.55
C TRP A 320 2.99 -8.52 -4.34
N VAL A 321 1.72 -8.48 -3.97
CA VAL A 321 0.65 -9.14 -4.74
C VAL A 321 0.54 -8.54 -6.13
N GLY A 322 0.59 -7.20 -6.26
CA GLY A 322 0.63 -6.52 -7.57
C GLY A 322 1.80 -6.98 -8.45
N PHE A 323 2.99 -7.12 -7.85
CA PHE A 323 4.17 -7.69 -8.52
C PHE A 323 3.97 -9.15 -8.93
N GLY A 324 3.44 -9.97 -8.03
CA GLY A 324 3.15 -11.38 -8.28
C GLY A 324 2.17 -11.57 -9.45
N ILE A 325 1.10 -10.75 -9.51
CA ILE A 325 0.15 -10.73 -10.62
C ILE A 325 0.90 -10.46 -11.94
N ALA A 326 1.73 -9.41 -11.95
CA ALA A 326 2.48 -9.02 -13.13
C ALA A 326 3.50 -10.09 -13.55
N ALA A 327 4.27 -10.64 -12.62
CA ALA A 327 5.30 -11.64 -12.90
C ALA A 327 4.71 -12.97 -13.41
N ILE A 328 3.64 -13.47 -12.76
CA ILE A 328 2.95 -14.69 -13.20
C ILE A 328 2.32 -14.48 -14.57
N ALA A 329 1.63 -13.36 -14.78
CA ALA A 329 1.02 -13.05 -16.06
C ALA A 329 2.04 -12.91 -17.20
N LEU A 330 3.17 -12.23 -16.94
CA LEU A 330 4.25 -12.10 -17.92
C LEU A 330 4.83 -13.47 -18.28
N THR A 331 5.07 -14.31 -17.28
CA THR A 331 5.57 -15.68 -17.49
C THR A 331 4.63 -16.49 -18.39
N PHE A 332 3.34 -16.49 -18.05
CA PHE A 332 2.34 -17.20 -18.86
C PHE A 332 2.15 -16.56 -20.24
N GLU A 333 2.21 -15.25 -20.34
CA GLU A 333 2.07 -14.55 -21.64
C GLU A 333 3.24 -14.87 -22.58
N LEU A 334 4.46 -14.92 -22.06
CA LEU A 334 5.64 -15.29 -22.85
C LEU A 334 5.58 -16.75 -23.35
N ILE A 335 5.02 -17.66 -22.54
CA ILE A 335 4.85 -19.08 -22.88
C ILE A 335 3.72 -19.27 -23.91
N TYR A 336 2.52 -18.71 -23.61
CA TYR A 336 1.30 -19.01 -24.38
C TYR A 336 0.95 -17.97 -25.43
N LYS A 337 1.47 -16.72 -25.31
CA LYS A 337 1.21 -15.59 -26.23
C LYS A 337 -0.27 -15.34 -26.48
N ALA A 338 -1.06 -15.47 -25.40
CA ALA A 338 -2.51 -15.48 -25.43
C ALA A 338 -3.14 -14.08 -25.47
N LYS A 339 -2.35 -13.01 -25.17
CA LYS A 339 -2.78 -11.60 -25.01
C LYS A 339 -3.68 -11.35 -23.79
N TYR A 340 -4.36 -12.34 -23.29
CA TYR A 340 -5.34 -12.21 -22.21
C TYR A 340 -4.72 -12.20 -20.81
N TYR A 341 -3.51 -12.75 -20.63
CA TYR A 341 -2.83 -12.68 -19.33
C TYR A 341 -2.43 -11.24 -18.99
N LEU A 342 -1.82 -10.51 -19.94
CA LEU A 342 -1.49 -9.11 -19.71
C LEU A 342 -2.74 -8.24 -19.59
N LEU A 343 -3.76 -8.52 -20.40
CA LEU A 343 -5.03 -7.79 -20.36
C LEU A 343 -5.71 -7.89 -18.99
N ALA A 344 -5.67 -9.06 -18.36
CA ALA A 344 -6.23 -9.30 -17.04
C ALA A 344 -5.35 -8.76 -15.91
N ALA A 345 -4.03 -8.90 -16.04
CA ALA A 345 -3.05 -8.56 -15.00
C ALA A 345 -2.82 -7.06 -14.85
N ALA A 346 -2.70 -6.34 -15.98
CA ALA A 346 -2.30 -4.94 -15.95
C ALA A 346 -3.25 -4.06 -15.09
N PRO A 347 -4.59 -4.09 -15.24
CA PRO A 347 -5.48 -3.28 -14.41
C PRO A 347 -5.43 -3.69 -12.93
N LEU A 348 -5.21 -4.98 -12.62
CA LEU A 348 -5.12 -5.45 -11.24
C LEU A 348 -3.81 -5.00 -10.57
N ALA A 349 -2.68 -5.08 -11.29
CA ALA A 349 -1.40 -4.57 -10.80
C ALA A 349 -1.45 -3.04 -10.59
N VAL A 350 -2.03 -2.31 -11.55
CA VAL A 350 -2.29 -0.86 -11.43
C VAL A 350 -3.13 -0.56 -10.20
N MET A 351 -4.22 -1.30 -9.99
CA MET A 351 -5.09 -1.11 -8.83
C MET A 351 -4.35 -1.34 -7.50
N CYS A 352 -3.57 -2.42 -7.39
CA CYS A 352 -2.76 -2.67 -6.19
C CYS A 352 -1.80 -1.52 -5.89
N LEU A 353 -1.08 -1.03 -6.89
CA LEU A 353 -0.08 0.03 -6.70
C LEU A 353 -0.73 1.40 -6.43
N ILE A 354 -1.84 1.74 -7.09
CA ILE A 354 -2.60 2.97 -6.81
C ILE A 354 -3.19 2.92 -5.39
N LEU A 355 -3.76 1.79 -4.95
CA LEU A 355 -4.28 1.66 -3.59
C LEU A 355 -3.18 1.86 -2.54
N ALA A 356 -2.00 1.25 -2.78
CA ALA A 356 -0.84 1.40 -1.90
C ALA A 356 -0.38 2.87 -1.80
N ASP A 357 -0.39 3.61 -2.90
CA ASP A 357 0.05 5.01 -2.98
C ASP A 357 -1.01 6.00 -2.44
N SER A 358 -2.30 5.71 -2.66
CA SER A 358 -3.40 6.64 -2.37
C SER A 358 -3.99 6.52 -0.95
N LEU A 359 -3.67 5.47 -0.20
CA LEU A 359 -4.25 5.19 1.11
C LEU A 359 -3.19 5.06 2.22
N PRO A 360 -2.27 6.02 2.39
CA PRO A 360 -1.18 5.90 3.38
C PRO A 360 -1.67 5.83 4.83
N ALA A 361 -2.87 6.29 5.11
CA ALA A 361 -3.49 6.19 6.44
C ALA A 361 -3.94 4.75 6.79
N VAL A 362 -4.19 3.90 5.79
CA VAL A 362 -4.60 2.49 5.95
C VAL A 362 -3.45 1.55 5.58
N LEU A 363 -2.73 1.88 4.50
CA LEU A 363 -1.58 1.16 3.99
C LEU A 363 -0.32 1.96 4.28
N ASP A 364 0.16 1.91 5.54
CA ASP A 364 1.32 2.66 5.98
C ASP A 364 2.59 2.20 5.25
N PRO A 365 3.22 3.07 4.40
CA PRO A 365 4.42 2.73 3.67
C PRO A 365 5.68 2.76 4.53
N SER A 366 5.61 3.21 5.79
CA SER A 366 6.78 3.38 6.65
C SER A 366 7.50 2.05 6.92
N ILE A 367 8.82 2.12 7.02
CA ILE A 367 9.67 1.00 7.38
C ILE A 367 9.86 1.02 8.90
N SER A 368 9.06 0.22 9.61
CA SER A 368 9.08 0.14 11.07
C SER A 368 9.83 -1.10 11.57
N PRO A 369 10.34 -1.11 12.82
CA PRO A 369 10.91 -2.31 13.42
C PRO A 369 9.92 -3.48 13.43
N LEU A 370 10.44 -4.70 13.28
CA LEU A 370 9.62 -5.90 13.28
C LEU A 370 9.19 -6.31 14.69
N VAL A 371 7.94 -6.75 14.81
CA VAL A 371 7.50 -7.51 15.97
C VAL A 371 8.32 -8.80 16.12
N PRO A 372 8.53 -9.32 17.35
CA PRO A 372 9.46 -10.42 17.59
C PRO A 372 9.28 -11.64 16.70
N VAL A 373 8.05 -12.06 16.43
CA VAL A 373 7.73 -13.22 15.60
C VAL A 373 8.19 -13.06 14.14
N LEU A 374 8.22 -11.84 13.60
CA LEU A 374 8.63 -11.55 12.23
C LEU A 374 10.16 -11.34 12.07
N ARG A 375 10.95 -11.46 13.15
CA ARG A 375 12.42 -11.25 13.10
C ARG A 375 13.19 -12.41 12.48
N ASP A 376 12.55 -13.55 12.25
CA ASP A 376 13.18 -14.66 11.53
C ASP A 376 13.15 -14.40 10.02
N ASN A 377 14.25 -13.88 9.49
CA ASN A 377 14.36 -13.53 8.07
C ASN A 377 14.23 -14.75 7.13
N PHE A 378 14.56 -15.97 7.57
CA PHE A 378 14.42 -17.16 6.73
C PHE A 378 12.95 -17.47 6.46
N TRP A 379 12.15 -17.64 7.51
CA TRP A 379 10.72 -17.93 7.36
C TRP A 379 9.95 -16.77 6.73
N LEU A 380 10.30 -15.55 7.10
CA LEU A 380 9.74 -14.35 6.50
C LEU A 380 9.98 -14.30 4.98
N SER A 381 11.17 -14.72 4.52
CA SER A 381 11.53 -14.69 3.09
C SER A 381 10.89 -15.79 2.26
N ILE A 382 10.46 -16.89 2.86
CA ILE A 382 9.94 -18.05 2.13
C ILE A 382 8.42 -18.17 2.27
N HIS A 383 7.89 -18.17 3.50
CA HIS A 383 6.47 -18.39 3.74
C HIS A 383 5.61 -17.23 3.20
N VAL A 384 5.87 -16.00 3.64
CA VAL A 384 5.02 -14.85 3.31
C VAL A 384 4.99 -14.55 1.80
N PRO A 385 6.14 -14.54 1.07
CA PRO A 385 6.09 -14.40 -0.38
C PRO A 385 5.34 -15.52 -1.08
N THR A 386 5.45 -16.77 -0.60
CA THR A 386 4.76 -17.92 -1.21
C THR A 386 3.24 -17.79 -1.06
N ILE A 387 2.75 -17.45 0.14
CA ILE A 387 1.32 -17.17 0.36
C ILE A 387 0.85 -15.99 -0.52
N ALA A 388 1.59 -14.88 -0.52
CA ALA A 388 1.20 -13.71 -1.29
C ALA A 388 1.23 -13.95 -2.81
N LEU A 389 2.16 -14.76 -3.33
CA LEU A 389 2.15 -15.21 -4.73
C LEU A 389 0.95 -16.10 -5.06
N SER A 390 0.46 -16.91 -4.10
CA SER A 390 -0.80 -17.64 -4.30
C SER A 390 -1.98 -16.70 -4.47
N TYR A 391 -2.06 -15.65 -3.62
CA TYR A 391 -3.09 -14.60 -3.72
C TYR A 391 -2.99 -13.85 -5.06
N ALA A 392 -1.78 -13.55 -5.51
CA ALA A 392 -1.53 -12.96 -6.81
C ALA A 392 -2.01 -13.84 -7.97
N SER A 393 -1.77 -15.15 -7.89
CA SER A 393 -2.27 -16.11 -8.87
C SER A 393 -3.81 -16.13 -8.89
N PHE A 394 -4.46 -16.18 -7.74
CA PHE A 394 -5.93 -16.14 -7.66
C PHE A 394 -6.50 -14.79 -8.11
N ALA A 395 -5.82 -13.68 -7.86
CA ALA A 395 -6.21 -12.37 -8.40
C ALA A 395 -6.10 -12.33 -9.94
N LEU A 396 -5.04 -12.92 -10.52
CA LEU A 396 -4.95 -13.08 -11.98
C LEU A 396 -6.08 -13.96 -12.52
N ALA A 397 -6.42 -15.04 -11.83
CA ALA A 397 -7.56 -15.90 -12.20
C ALA A 397 -8.90 -15.14 -12.10
N LEU A 398 -9.09 -14.29 -11.08
CA LEU A 398 -10.20 -13.36 -10.96
C LEU A 398 -10.29 -12.47 -12.21
N GLY A 399 -9.20 -11.83 -12.61
CA GLY A 399 -9.16 -10.96 -13.80
C GLY A 399 -9.51 -11.69 -15.09
N ILE A 400 -8.95 -12.89 -15.31
CA ILE A 400 -9.31 -13.72 -16.47
C ILE A 400 -10.78 -14.16 -16.39
N GLY A 401 -11.27 -14.45 -15.18
CA GLY A 401 -12.67 -14.76 -14.90
C GLY A 401 -13.60 -13.64 -15.35
N HIS A 402 -13.26 -12.38 -15.01
CA HIS A 402 -14.02 -11.19 -15.44
C HIS A 402 -14.04 -11.04 -16.97
N VAL A 403 -12.90 -11.20 -17.64
CA VAL A 403 -12.83 -11.16 -19.11
C VAL A 403 -13.71 -12.27 -19.73
N SER A 404 -13.70 -13.46 -19.12
CA SER A 404 -14.52 -14.59 -19.55
C SER A 404 -16.02 -14.33 -19.31
N LEU A 405 -16.42 -13.92 -18.11
CA LEU A 405 -17.82 -13.61 -17.78
C LEU A 405 -18.36 -12.45 -18.60
N GLY A 406 -17.55 -11.40 -18.83
CA GLY A 406 -17.87 -10.33 -19.77
C GLY A 406 -18.10 -10.84 -21.18
N SER A 407 -17.29 -11.82 -21.64
CA SER A 407 -17.52 -12.47 -22.93
C SER A 407 -18.80 -13.29 -22.97
N TYR A 408 -19.19 -13.98 -21.88
CA TYR A 408 -20.50 -14.64 -21.78
C TYR A 408 -21.66 -13.67 -21.81
N LEU A 409 -21.48 -12.48 -21.27
CA LEU A 409 -22.51 -11.45 -21.20
C LEU A 409 -22.71 -10.73 -22.55
N PHE A 410 -21.63 -10.33 -23.21
CA PHE A 410 -21.67 -9.46 -24.38
C PHE A 410 -21.47 -10.17 -25.72
N THR A 411 -20.73 -11.30 -25.75
CA THR A 411 -20.37 -12.04 -26.98
C THR A 411 -20.43 -13.56 -26.76
N PRO A 412 -21.58 -14.10 -26.33
CA PRO A 412 -21.70 -15.53 -25.97
C PRO A 412 -21.47 -16.50 -27.13
N GLU A 413 -21.55 -16.03 -28.36
CA GLU A 413 -21.29 -16.79 -29.58
C GLU A 413 -19.80 -17.06 -29.83
N ALA A 414 -18.90 -16.35 -29.19
CA ALA A 414 -17.45 -16.50 -29.36
C ALA A 414 -16.90 -17.75 -28.62
N LYS A 415 -17.43 -18.95 -28.92
CA LYS A 415 -17.16 -20.22 -28.21
C LYS A 415 -15.67 -20.54 -28.09
N SER A 416 -14.89 -20.33 -29.18
CA SER A 416 -13.44 -20.60 -29.17
C SER A 416 -12.68 -19.71 -28.16
N ARG A 417 -13.05 -18.42 -28.06
CA ARG A 417 -12.48 -17.50 -27.08
C ARG A 417 -12.86 -17.90 -25.65
N LEU A 418 -14.12 -18.26 -25.42
CA LEU A 418 -14.59 -18.71 -24.10
C LEU A 418 -13.87 -19.99 -23.65
N GLN A 419 -13.64 -20.93 -24.57
CA GLN A 419 -12.87 -22.13 -24.28
C GLN A 419 -11.40 -21.81 -23.96
N LEU A 420 -10.77 -20.93 -24.73
CA LEU A 420 -9.40 -20.47 -24.47
C LEU A 420 -9.29 -19.81 -23.09
N LEU A 421 -10.14 -18.83 -22.78
CA LEU A 421 -10.14 -18.14 -21.48
C LEU A 421 -10.30 -19.10 -20.31
N SER A 422 -11.18 -20.10 -20.44
CA SER A 422 -11.35 -21.13 -19.41
C SER A 422 -10.09 -21.98 -19.23
N GLN A 423 -9.39 -22.33 -20.30
CA GLN A 423 -8.11 -23.08 -20.20
C GLN A 423 -7.01 -22.25 -19.57
N LEU A 424 -6.88 -20.96 -19.96
CA LEU A 424 -5.91 -20.04 -19.36
C LEU A 424 -6.17 -19.89 -17.87
N ASN A 425 -7.43 -19.67 -17.48
CA ASN A 425 -7.85 -19.51 -16.10
C ASN A 425 -7.54 -20.76 -15.25
N TYR A 426 -7.88 -21.94 -15.77
CA TYR A 426 -7.63 -23.21 -15.09
C TYR A 426 -6.15 -23.43 -14.78
N ARG A 427 -5.23 -23.06 -15.67
CA ARG A 427 -3.78 -23.15 -15.45
C ARG A 427 -3.30 -22.22 -14.33
N VAL A 428 -3.83 -21.00 -14.29
CA VAL A 428 -3.50 -20.04 -13.24
C VAL A 428 -4.02 -20.52 -11.88
N LEU A 429 -5.23 -21.08 -11.83
CA LEU A 429 -5.78 -21.68 -10.60
C LEU A 429 -4.91 -22.82 -10.07
N GLN A 430 -4.36 -23.68 -10.94
CA GLN A 430 -3.45 -24.76 -10.54
C GLN A 430 -2.20 -24.23 -9.85
N VAL A 431 -1.58 -23.16 -10.38
CA VAL A 431 -0.43 -22.50 -9.76
C VAL A 431 -0.82 -21.89 -8.41
N GLY A 432 -1.96 -21.21 -8.32
CA GLY A 432 -2.45 -20.63 -7.07
C GLY A 432 -2.66 -21.66 -5.97
N VAL A 433 -3.30 -22.80 -6.29
CA VAL A 433 -3.53 -23.88 -5.33
C VAL A 433 -2.23 -24.53 -4.88
N LEU A 434 -1.28 -24.77 -5.80
CA LEU A 434 0.03 -25.31 -5.46
C LEU A 434 0.78 -24.39 -4.49
N LEU A 435 0.83 -23.09 -4.81
CA LEU A 435 1.50 -22.09 -3.97
C LEU A 435 0.80 -21.91 -2.61
N LEU A 436 -0.54 -21.92 -2.57
CA LEU A 436 -1.29 -21.80 -1.32
C LEU A 436 -1.06 -23.03 -0.42
N THR A 437 -1.08 -24.22 -0.99
CA THR A 437 -0.79 -25.46 -0.26
C THR A 437 0.62 -25.44 0.32
N ALA A 438 1.62 -25.12 -0.50
CA ALA A 438 3.00 -24.98 -0.05
C ALA A 438 3.13 -23.91 1.03
N GLY A 439 2.49 -22.76 0.84
CA GLY A 439 2.49 -21.67 1.79
C GLY A 439 1.87 -22.04 3.14
N ILE A 440 0.74 -22.75 3.16
CA ILE A 440 0.10 -23.23 4.40
C ILE A 440 1.04 -24.18 5.14
N ILE A 441 1.68 -25.13 4.45
CA ILE A 441 2.63 -26.06 5.05
C ILE A 441 3.83 -25.31 5.64
N LEU A 442 4.43 -24.40 4.89
CA LEU A 442 5.56 -23.58 5.36
C LEU A 442 5.16 -22.73 6.58
N GLY A 443 3.94 -22.17 6.59
CA GLY A 443 3.40 -21.42 7.72
C GLY A 443 3.21 -22.27 8.96
N GLY A 444 2.71 -23.50 8.81
CA GLY A 444 2.59 -24.47 9.91
C GLY A 444 3.95 -24.84 10.51
N ILE A 445 4.96 -25.03 9.66
CA ILE A 445 6.34 -25.29 10.13
C ILE A 445 6.86 -24.07 10.91
N TRP A 446 6.68 -22.85 10.37
CA TRP A 446 7.08 -21.62 11.08
C TRP A 446 6.34 -21.45 12.41
N ALA A 447 5.03 -21.71 12.44
CA ALA A 447 4.21 -21.66 13.65
C ALA A 447 4.71 -22.64 14.72
N HIS A 448 5.18 -23.81 14.31
CA HIS A 448 5.78 -24.79 15.21
C HIS A 448 7.05 -24.22 15.89
N PHE A 449 7.93 -23.59 15.14
CA PHE A 449 9.14 -22.96 15.71
C PHE A 449 8.84 -21.73 16.56
N SER A 450 7.86 -20.91 16.16
CA SER A 450 7.55 -19.64 16.84
C SER A 450 6.64 -19.80 18.06
N TRP A 451 5.69 -20.73 18.01
CA TRP A 451 4.62 -20.90 19.02
C TRP A 451 4.49 -22.32 19.54
N GLY A 452 5.37 -23.25 19.17
CA GLY A 452 5.37 -24.63 19.62
C GLY A 452 4.21 -25.49 19.08
N ARG A 453 3.45 -25.02 18.09
CA ARG A 453 2.31 -25.73 17.49
C ARG A 453 2.27 -25.55 15.98
N PHE A 454 1.95 -26.63 15.28
CA PHE A 454 1.86 -26.61 13.80
C PHE A 454 0.57 -25.94 13.30
N TRP A 455 -0.52 -26.06 14.06
CA TRP A 455 -1.85 -25.53 13.72
C TRP A 455 -2.62 -25.19 14.99
N GLY A 456 -3.37 -24.10 14.99
CA GLY A 456 -4.09 -23.62 16.18
C GLY A 456 -5.48 -23.06 15.91
N TRP A 457 -5.98 -23.22 14.67
CA TRP A 457 -7.28 -22.67 14.26
C TRP A 457 -7.35 -21.14 14.40
N ASP A 458 -6.22 -20.48 14.30
CA ASP A 458 -6.16 -19.03 14.19
C ASP A 458 -7.01 -18.56 13.00
N PRO A 459 -7.69 -17.40 13.08
CA PRO A 459 -8.51 -16.90 11.97
C PRO A 459 -7.80 -16.90 10.62
N LYS A 460 -6.49 -16.58 10.58
CA LYS A 460 -5.71 -16.56 9.34
C LYS A 460 -5.43 -17.95 8.80
N GLU A 461 -5.11 -18.90 9.66
CA GLU A 461 -4.96 -20.32 9.30
C GLU A 461 -6.28 -20.88 8.75
N THR A 462 -7.38 -20.61 9.44
CA THR A 462 -8.73 -21.08 9.07
C THR A 462 -9.16 -20.52 7.72
N TRP A 463 -9.02 -19.21 7.48
CA TRP A 463 -9.40 -18.61 6.21
C TRP A 463 -8.48 -18.98 5.05
N ALA A 464 -7.19 -19.26 5.31
CA ALA A 464 -6.29 -19.81 4.30
C ALA A 464 -6.73 -21.22 3.87
N LEU A 465 -7.15 -22.06 4.81
CA LEU A 465 -7.71 -23.39 4.52
C LEU A 465 -9.03 -23.28 3.75
N ILE A 466 -9.95 -22.39 4.16
CA ILE A 466 -11.20 -22.14 3.45
C ILE A 466 -10.93 -21.71 2.00
N ALA A 467 -10.00 -20.78 1.80
CA ALA A 467 -9.60 -20.34 0.46
C ALA A 467 -9.07 -21.51 -0.38
N LEU A 468 -8.20 -22.36 0.19
CA LEU A 468 -7.69 -23.56 -0.48
C LEU A 468 -8.82 -24.48 -0.92
N LEU A 469 -9.77 -24.79 -0.03
CA LEU A 469 -10.90 -25.66 -0.34
C LEU A 469 -11.82 -25.05 -1.41
N CYS A 470 -12.08 -23.73 -1.35
CA CYS A 470 -12.87 -23.02 -2.34
C CYS A 470 -12.29 -23.14 -3.77
N TYR A 471 -10.97 -23.23 -3.93
CA TYR A 471 -10.34 -23.42 -5.23
C TYR A 471 -10.09 -24.89 -5.59
N LEU A 472 -9.94 -25.79 -4.64
CA LEU A 472 -9.86 -27.24 -4.89
C LEU A 472 -11.16 -27.77 -5.50
N VAL A 473 -12.33 -27.29 -5.05
CA VAL A 473 -13.63 -27.70 -5.59
C VAL A 473 -13.73 -27.52 -7.10
N PRO A 474 -13.50 -26.33 -7.70
CA PRO A 474 -13.57 -26.16 -9.15
C PRO A 474 -12.47 -26.91 -9.91
N LEU A 475 -11.28 -27.09 -9.34
CA LEU A 475 -10.22 -27.87 -9.97
C LEU A 475 -10.60 -29.35 -10.08
N HIS A 476 -11.08 -29.97 -9.01
CA HIS A 476 -11.53 -31.37 -9.03
C HIS A 476 -12.82 -31.55 -9.81
N GLY A 477 -13.79 -30.64 -9.65
CA GLY A 477 -15.02 -30.65 -10.42
C GLY A 477 -14.77 -30.57 -11.94
N ARG A 478 -13.70 -29.85 -12.37
CA ARG A 478 -13.26 -29.82 -13.77
C ARG A 478 -12.71 -31.16 -14.22
N LEU A 479 -11.88 -31.82 -13.40
CA LEU A 479 -11.28 -33.12 -13.71
C LEU A 479 -12.35 -34.21 -13.92
N VAL A 480 -13.40 -34.23 -13.09
CA VAL A 480 -14.48 -35.21 -13.18
C VAL A 480 -15.63 -34.76 -14.11
N GLY A 481 -15.49 -33.62 -14.79
CA GLY A 481 -16.46 -33.15 -15.76
C GLY A 481 -17.73 -32.48 -15.19
N TRP A 482 -17.79 -32.23 -13.87
CA TRP A 482 -18.94 -31.57 -13.24
C TRP A 482 -18.97 -30.04 -13.50
N ILE A 483 -17.79 -29.43 -13.65
CA ILE A 483 -17.65 -28.00 -13.84
C ILE A 483 -17.15 -27.71 -15.24
N GLY A 484 -17.99 -27.04 -16.05
CA GLY A 484 -17.69 -26.61 -17.40
C GLY A 484 -16.93 -25.26 -17.47
N ASN A 485 -16.74 -24.75 -18.68
CA ASN A 485 -15.99 -23.51 -18.93
C ASN A 485 -16.60 -22.31 -18.20
N PHE A 486 -17.92 -22.17 -18.18
CA PHE A 486 -18.63 -21.13 -17.44
C PHE A 486 -18.39 -21.24 -15.93
N GLY A 487 -18.52 -22.45 -15.38
CA GLY A 487 -18.34 -22.71 -13.96
C GLY A 487 -16.94 -22.38 -13.45
N ILE A 488 -15.88 -22.63 -14.25
CA ILE A 488 -14.51 -22.19 -13.91
C ILE A 488 -14.43 -20.67 -13.79
N SER A 489 -15.05 -19.92 -14.71
CA SER A 489 -15.04 -18.46 -14.69
C SER A 489 -15.80 -17.91 -13.47
N VAL A 490 -16.96 -18.49 -13.13
CA VAL A 490 -17.71 -18.13 -11.92
C VAL A 490 -16.91 -18.44 -10.66
N ALA A 491 -16.34 -19.65 -10.59
CA ALA A 491 -15.60 -20.09 -9.42
C ALA A 491 -14.35 -19.25 -9.16
N SER A 492 -13.61 -18.84 -10.22
CA SER A 492 -12.41 -17.99 -10.06
C SER A 492 -12.73 -16.61 -9.47
N VAL A 493 -13.92 -16.07 -9.78
CA VAL A 493 -14.36 -14.79 -9.21
C VAL A 493 -14.93 -14.99 -7.81
N ALA A 494 -15.89 -15.88 -7.63
CA ALA A 494 -16.57 -16.07 -6.36
C ALA A 494 -15.65 -16.57 -5.23
N ALA A 495 -14.71 -17.48 -5.53
CA ALA A 495 -13.78 -18.01 -4.52
C ALA A 495 -12.75 -16.98 -4.04
N PHE A 496 -12.51 -15.90 -4.81
CA PHE A 496 -11.58 -14.85 -4.40
C PHE A 496 -12.03 -14.12 -3.11
N ASN A 497 -13.32 -14.15 -2.79
CA ASN A 497 -13.81 -13.61 -1.52
C ASN A 497 -13.21 -14.30 -0.30
N ALA A 498 -12.88 -15.60 -0.39
CA ALA A 498 -12.18 -16.31 0.68
C ALA A 498 -10.73 -15.82 0.82
N VAL A 499 -10.07 -15.46 -0.30
CA VAL A 499 -8.74 -14.83 -0.28
C VAL A 499 -8.81 -13.43 0.33
N LEU A 500 -9.82 -12.63 -0.04
CA LEU A 500 -10.04 -11.31 0.56
C LEU A 500 -10.26 -11.41 2.07
N MET A 501 -11.02 -12.41 2.53
CA MET A 501 -11.17 -12.65 3.97
C MET A 501 -9.86 -13.05 4.63
N ALA A 502 -9.08 -13.97 4.05
CA ALA A 502 -7.78 -14.39 4.59
C ALA A 502 -6.77 -13.23 4.63
N TRP A 503 -6.77 -12.36 3.63
CA TRP A 503 -5.80 -11.29 3.47
C TRP A 503 -6.21 -9.99 4.19
N TYR A 504 -7.39 -9.45 3.88
CA TYR A 504 -7.92 -8.21 4.43
C TYR A 504 -8.82 -8.44 5.65
N GLY A 505 -9.81 -9.33 5.53
CA GLY A 505 -10.86 -9.51 6.53
C GLY A 505 -10.33 -9.90 7.91
N VAL A 506 -9.37 -10.80 7.98
CA VAL A 506 -8.75 -11.21 9.26
C VAL A 506 -8.04 -10.05 9.94
N ASN A 507 -7.36 -9.19 9.19
CA ASN A 507 -6.57 -8.10 9.76
C ASN A 507 -7.43 -6.89 10.17
N PHE A 508 -8.44 -6.52 9.38
CA PHE A 508 -9.17 -5.26 9.55
C PHE A 508 -10.62 -5.44 10.03
N VAL A 509 -11.25 -6.58 9.74
CA VAL A 509 -12.64 -6.86 10.15
C VAL A 509 -12.66 -7.67 11.45
N LEU A 510 -11.91 -8.77 11.51
CA LEU A 510 -11.85 -9.60 12.71
C LEU A 510 -10.89 -9.01 13.76
N GLY A 511 -9.69 -8.59 13.37
CA GLY A 511 -8.72 -7.95 14.24
C GLY A 511 -8.24 -8.80 15.43
N THR A 512 -8.40 -10.13 15.35
CA THR A 512 -8.12 -11.08 16.43
C THR A 512 -7.20 -12.20 15.94
N GLY A 513 -6.56 -12.89 16.88
CA GLY A 513 -5.67 -14.02 16.63
C GLY A 513 -4.19 -13.65 16.64
N LEU A 514 -3.33 -14.68 16.64
CA LEU A 514 -1.86 -14.54 16.74
C LEU A 514 -1.23 -13.84 15.51
N HIS A 515 -1.93 -13.80 14.38
CA HIS A 515 -1.51 -13.13 13.16
C HIS A 515 -2.06 -11.69 13.05
N SER A 516 -2.72 -11.16 14.07
CA SER A 516 -3.15 -9.76 14.13
C SER A 516 -2.01 -8.92 14.69
N TYR A 517 -1.19 -8.34 13.82
CA TYR A 517 -0.01 -7.56 14.21
C TYR A 517 -0.28 -6.05 14.39
N GLY A 518 -1.52 -5.67 14.75
CA GLY A 518 -1.86 -4.26 14.96
C GLY A 518 -1.88 -3.43 13.66
N PHE A 519 -2.24 -4.05 12.55
CA PHE A 519 -2.51 -3.31 11.31
C PHE A 519 -3.69 -2.38 11.56
N GLY A 520 -3.43 -1.11 11.51
CA GLY A 520 -4.27 0.07 11.59
C GLY A 520 -5.78 -0.07 11.82
N THR A 521 -6.37 1.01 12.19
CA THR A 521 -7.84 1.10 12.30
C THR A 521 -8.46 0.83 10.94
N GLY A 522 -9.47 -0.04 10.87
CA GLY A 522 -10.28 -0.27 9.67
C GLY A 522 -10.81 1.05 9.09
N GLY A 523 -11.61 1.02 8.07
CA GLY A 523 -12.18 2.23 7.48
C GLY A 523 -12.64 2.02 6.05
N SER A 524 -12.16 0.94 5.46
CA SER A 524 -12.44 0.61 4.07
C SER A 524 -13.45 -0.55 3.92
N GLU A 525 -14.05 -1.06 5.02
CA GLU A 525 -14.89 -2.26 5.00
C GLU A 525 -16.11 -2.08 4.11
N TRP A 526 -16.79 -0.93 4.20
CA TRP A 526 -17.96 -0.64 3.36
C TRP A 526 -17.58 -0.47 1.89
N MET A 527 -16.42 0.10 1.61
CA MET A 527 -15.91 0.21 0.25
C MET A 527 -15.64 -1.18 -0.33
N ILE A 528 -14.95 -2.04 0.42
CA ILE A 528 -14.65 -3.42 -0.02
C ILE A 528 -15.93 -4.24 -0.14
N ALA A 529 -16.86 -4.14 0.83
CA ALA A 529 -18.15 -4.82 0.75
C ALA A 529 -18.97 -4.36 -0.48
N SER A 530 -18.92 -3.07 -0.81
CA SER A 530 -19.56 -2.53 -2.01
C SER A 530 -18.95 -3.08 -3.29
N VAL A 531 -17.61 -3.13 -3.38
CA VAL A 531 -16.89 -3.71 -4.53
C VAL A 531 -17.25 -5.20 -4.69
N VAL A 532 -17.23 -5.97 -3.60
CA VAL A 532 -17.65 -7.38 -3.59
C VAL A 532 -19.10 -7.53 -4.03
N GLY A 533 -20.01 -6.65 -3.55
CA GLY A 533 -21.42 -6.65 -3.93
C GLY A 533 -21.61 -6.42 -5.44
N VAL A 534 -20.92 -5.42 -6.00
CA VAL A 534 -20.94 -5.14 -7.44
C VAL A 534 -20.38 -6.31 -8.25
N ASP A 535 -19.30 -6.91 -7.77
CA ASP A 535 -18.69 -8.08 -8.40
C ASP A 535 -19.64 -9.29 -8.43
N MET A 536 -20.33 -9.57 -7.31
CA MET A 536 -21.32 -10.65 -7.26
C MET A 536 -22.55 -10.36 -8.14
N LEU A 537 -22.97 -9.11 -8.26
CA LEU A 537 -24.03 -8.72 -9.20
C LEU A 537 -23.59 -8.93 -10.66
N PHE A 538 -22.35 -8.67 -10.99
CA PHE A 538 -21.80 -8.96 -12.32
C PHE A 538 -21.78 -10.48 -12.61
N VAL A 539 -21.37 -11.32 -11.66
CA VAL A 539 -21.43 -12.78 -11.75
C VAL A 539 -22.87 -13.26 -11.94
N LEU A 540 -23.82 -12.68 -11.19
CA LEU A 540 -25.23 -12.99 -11.31
C LEU A 540 -25.78 -12.63 -12.70
N ALA A 541 -25.48 -11.44 -13.21
CA ALA A 541 -25.89 -10.99 -14.53
C ALA A 541 -25.38 -11.92 -15.64
N ALA A 542 -24.09 -12.30 -15.58
CA ALA A 542 -23.52 -13.26 -16.51
C ALA A 542 -24.19 -14.64 -16.42
N THR A 543 -24.55 -15.08 -15.22
CA THR A 543 -25.22 -16.36 -14.96
C THR A 543 -26.66 -16.36 -15.53
N VAL A 544 -27.41 -15.31 -15.29
CA VAL A 544 -28.78 -15.13 -15.81
C VAL A 544 -28.76 -15.14 -17.33
N ARG A 545 -27.82 -14.43 -17.94
CA ARG A 545 -27.62 -14.41 -19.40
C ARG A 545 -27.27 -15.78 -19.96
N HIS A 546 -26.27 -16.45 -19.35
CA HIS A 546 -25.79 -17.76 -19.79
C HIS A 546 -26.87 -18.85 -19.72
N LYS A 547 -27.68 -18.87 -18.66
CA LYS A 547 -28.75 -19.84 -18.48
C LYS A 547 -30.03 -19.53 -19.25
N GLY A 548 -30.10 -18.37 -19.92
CA GLY A 548 -31.27 -17.93 -20.67
C GLY A 548 -32.53 -17.72 -19.80
N TRP A 549 -32.37 -17.44 -18.51
CA TRP A 549 -33.50 -17.25 -17.58
C TRP A 549 -34.40 -16.07 -17.98
N LEU A 550 -33.84 -14.99 -18.49
CA LEU A 550 -34.63 -13.85 -18.98
C LEU A 550 -35.54 -14.26 -20.15
N THR A 551 -35.00 -15.01 -21.11
CA THR A 551 -35.79 -15.51 -22.27
C THR A 551 -36.93 -16.42 -21.80
N LYS A 552 -36.67 -17.31 -20.83
CA LYS A 552 -37.69 -18.18 -20.25
C LYS A 552 -38.75 -17.41 -19.46
N LEU A 553 -38.37 -16.37 -18.71
CA LEU A 553 -39.30 -15.51 -18.00
C LEU A 553 -40.20 -14.71 -18.94
N PHE A 554 -39.65 -14.15 -20.03
CA PHE A 554 -40.43 -13.42 -21.04
C PHE A 554 -41.38 -14.35 -21.81
N HIS A 555 -40.99 -15.59 -22.13
CA HIS A 555 -41.87 -16.57 -22.75
C HIS A 555 -43.00 -16.98 -21.81
N ALA A 556 -42.71 -17.27 -20.53
CA ALA A 556 -43.73 -17.59 -19.55
C ALA A 556 -44.71 -16.44 -19.30
N ALA A 557 -44.23 -15.19 -19.31
CA ALA A 557 -45.07 -14.00 -19.18
C ALA A 557 -45.94 -13.75 -20.43
N SER A 558 -45.45 -14.09 -21.63
CA SER A 558 -46.22 -13.96 -22.87
C SER A 558 -47.28 -15.05 -23.02
N GLU A 559 -47.03 -16.25 -22.49
CA GLU A 559 -48.03 -17.33 -22.47
C GLU A 559 -49.15 -17.12 -21.43
N GLN A 560 -48.94 -16.26 -20.42
CA GLN A 560 -49.95 -15.93 -19.40
C GLN A 560 -50.86 -14.74 -19.77
N GLN A 561 -50.72 -14.11 -20.95
CA GLN A 561 -51.72 -13.14 -21.42
C GLN A 561 -52.91 -13.91 -21.99
N PRO A 562 -54.09 -13.93 -21.31
CA PRO A 562 -55.29 -14.55 -21.86
C PRO A 562 -55.67 -13.78 -23.12
N GLY A 563 -55.92 -14.52 -24.19
CA GLY A 563 -56.34 -13.99 -25.45
C GLY A 563 -57.47 -12.95 -25.32
N LYS A 564 -57.23 -11.74 -25.81
CA LYS A 564 -58.34 -10.84 -26.12
C LYS A 564 -59.23 -11.54 -27.13
N VAL A 565 -60.36 -12.05 -26.62
CA VAL A 565 -61.45 -12.46 -27.46
C VAL A 565 -61.88 -11.22 -28.25
N VAL A 566 -61.63 -11.23 -29.56
CA VAL A 566 -62.25 -10.29 -30.49
C VAL A 566 -63.67 -10.79 -30.73
N SER A 567 -64.60 -10.08 -30.18
CA SER A 567 -66.03 -10.16 -30.55
C SER A 567 -66.34 -9.07 -31.54
#